data_535c0b7b8bcfb9763f8698d6b22b82a8
#
_entry.id   535c0b7b8bcfb9763f8698d6b22b82a8
#
_cell.length_a   1.000
_cell.length_b   1.000
_cell.length_c   1.000
_cell.angle_alpha   90.00
_cell.angle_beta   90.00
_cell.angle_gamma   90.00
#
_symmetry.space_group_name_H-M   'P 1'
#
loop_
_entity.id
_entity.type
_entity.pdbx_description
1 polymer ?
#
loop_
_entity_poly.entity_id
_entity_poly.type
_entity_poly.pdbx_seq_one_letter_code
_entity_poly.pdbx_strand_id
1 'polypeptide(L)'
;EDFSAALGFDVAGMDADCSKLDPSNFKTMIAAAVKEFPNFKAVATTLRNARTATRNDWGAVLYYDGRFYDATLRKDLEILDRVGGGDSFASGLIFGLMEGKDPQEAVEYGAAHGALAMTTPGDTTTASLAEVQCVIQGASARIAR
;
A
#
# COMPACT_ATOMS: atom_id res chain seq x y z
N GLU A 1 2.21 11.19 -3.05
CA GLU A 1 3.29 12.18 -3.30
C GLU A 1 3.89 11.98 -4.70
N ASP A 2 4.32 10.76 -5.08
CA ASP A 2 5.05 10.52 -6.34
C ASP A 2 4.26 10.84 -7.61
N PHE A 3 2.96 10.54 -7.63
CA PHE A 3 2.11 10.83 -8.77
C PHE A 3 2.03 12.34 -9.06
N SER A 4 1.87 13.17 -8.03
CA SER A 4 1.85 14.61 -8.16
C SER A 4 3.23 15.16 -8.51
N ALA A 5 4.24 14.80 -7.72
CA ALA A 5 5.58 15.35 -7.85
C ALA A 5 6.30 14.92 -9.14
N ALA A 6 6.16 13.65 -9.55
CA ALA A 6 6.89 13.10 -10.68
C ALA A 6 6.09 13.08 -11.99
N LEU A 7 4.78 12.89 -11.94
CA LEU A 7 3.93 12.70 -13.10
C LEU A 7 2.90 13.82 -13.31
N GLY A 8 2.75 14.75 -12.35
CA GLY A 8 1.81 15.87 -12.45
C GLY A 8 0.33 15.48 -12.31
N PHE A 9 0.02 14.32 -11.73
CA PHE A 9 -1.35 13.87 -11.48
C PHE A 9 -1.73 14.07 -10.03
N ASP A 10 -2.69 14.95 -9.78
CA ASP A 10 -3.21 15.22 -8.44
C ASP A 10 -4.47 14.39 -8.15
N VAL A 11 -4.63 14.00 -6.89
CA VAL A 11 -5.86 13.36 -6.41
C VAL A 11 -6.91 14.44 -6.19
N ALA A 12 -7.96 14.43 -6.99
CA ALA A 12 -9.06 15.38 -6.84
C ALA A 12 -9.76 15.19 -5.48
N GLY A 13 -10.02 16.30 -4.76
CA GLY A 13 -10.78 16.28 -3.51
C GLY A 13 -10.00 15.80 -2.28
N MET A 14 -8.66 15.79 -2.34
CA MET A 14 -7.86 15.68 -1.12
C MET A 14 -7.98 16.99 -0.34
N ASP A 15 -8.66 16.93 0.80
CA ASP A 15 -8.57 17.97 1.81
C ASP A 15 -7.13 18.06 2.32
N ALA A 16 -6.70 19.28 2.69
CA ALA A 16 -5.35 19.52 3.22
C ALA A 16 -4.98 18.61 4.41
N ASP A 17 -5.97 18.02 5.08
CA ASP A 17 -5.83 17.14 6.22
C ASP A 17 -5.70 15.65 5.86
N CYS A 18 -5.80 15.24 4.59
CA CYS A 18 -5.80 13.83 4.16
C CYS A 18 -6.77 12.94 4.98
N SER A 19 -7.82 13.51 5.55
CA SER A 19 -8.67 12.87 6.56
C SER A 19 -9.69 11.88 5.99
N LYS A 20 -9.86 11.85 4.66
CA LYS A 20 -10.75 10.92 3.97
C LYS A 20 -10.02 10.24 2.83
N LEU A 21 -9.45 9.08 3.12
CA LEU A 21 -8.95 8.19 2.08
C LEU A 21 -10.13 7.52 1.38
N ASP A 22 -10.62 8.15 0.32
CA ASP A 22 -11.54 7.49 -0.60
C ASP A 22 -10.71 6.81 -1.71
N PRO A 23 -10.67 5.47 -1.76
CA PRO A 23 -9.95 4.75 -2.81
C PRO A 23 -10.39 5.13 -4.24
N SER A 24 -11.63 5.61 -4.41
CA SER A 24 -12.17 6.00 -5.72
C SER A 24 -11.41 7.17 -6.34
N ASN A 25 -10.97 8.14 -5.54
CA ASN A 25 -10.20 9.28 -6.03
C ASN A 25 -8.82 8.85 -6.54
N PHE A 26 -8.19 7.90 -5.84
CA PHE A 26 -6.92 7.31 -6.27
C PHE A 26 -7.07 6.49 -7.55
N LYS A 27 -8.16 5.72 -7.68
CA LYS A 27 -8.47 4.98 -8.92
C LYS A 27 -8.66 5.92 -10.11
N THR A 28 -9.33 7.05 -9.91
CA THR A 28 -9.49 8.07 -10.95
C THR A 28 -8.15 8.66 -11.40
N MET A 29 -7.28 8.99 -10.44
CA MET A 29 -5.92 9.48 -10.73
C MET A 29 -5.10 8.42 -11.49
N ILE A 30 -5.11 7.17 -11.03
CA ILE A 30 -4.41 6.06 -11.70
C ILE A 30 -4.95 5.86 -13.13
N ALA A 31 -6.27 5.91 -13.34
CA ALA A 31 -6.86 5.78 -14.65
C ALA A 31 -6.40 6.89 -15.62
N ALA A 32 -6.26 8.13 -15.12
CA ALA A 32 -5.73 9.23 -15.90
C ALA A 32 -4.25 9.00 -16.26
N ALA A 33 -3.43 8.55 -15.31
CA ALA A 33 -2.02 8.23 -15.54
C ALA A 33 -1.84 7.09 -16.57
N VAL A 34 -2.61 6.01 -16.45
CA VAL A 34 -2.56 4.88 -17.41
C VAL A 34 -2.99 5.31 -18.81
N LYS A 35 -3.95 6.25 -18.92
CA LYS A 35 -4.36 6.80 -20.23
C LYS A 35 -3.23 7.59 -20.88
N GLU A 36 -2.48 8.36 -20.11
CA GLU A 36 -1.32 9.14 -20.60
C GLU A 36 -0.11 8.23 -20.89
N PHE A 37 0.09 7.21 -20.07
CA PHE A 37 1.19 6.25 -20.19
C PHE A 37 0.68 4.84 -20.48
N PRO A 38 0.25 4.53 -21.72
CA PRO A 38 -0.42 3.26 -22.05
C PRO A 38 0.48 2.03 -21.94
N ASN A 39 1.78 2.20 -21.77
CA ASN A 39 2.74 1.14 -21.51
C ASN A 39 2.76 0.68 -20.05
N PHE A 40 2.10 1.38 -19.12
CA PHE A 40 2.00 0.94 -17.74
C PHE A 40 1.07 -0.28 -17.64
N LYS A 41 1.63 -1.40 -17.16
CA LYS A 41 0.90 -2.65 -16.90
C LYS A 41 0.42 -2.76 -15.46
N ALA A 42 1.22 -2.25 -14.54
CA ALA A 42 0.91 -2.22 -13.12
C ALA A 42 1.16 -0.81 -12.58
N VAL A 43 0.21 -0.31 -11.81
CA VAL A 43 0.31 0.97 -11.10
C VAL A 43 -0.28 0.79 -9.72
N ALA A 44 0.50 1.05 -8.69
CA ALA A 44 0.06 0.87 -7.31
C ALA A 44 0.27 2.13 -6.48
N THR A 45 -0.60 2.32 -5.51
CA THR A 45 -0.46 3.37 -4.49
C THR A 45 -0.85 2.84 -3.13
N THR A 46 -0.09 3.25 -2.12
CA THR A 46 -0.44 3.01 -0.72
C THR A 46 -1.44 4.06 -0.25
N LEU A 47 -2.35 3.65 0.62
CA LEU A 47 -3.35 4.50 1.25
C LEU A 47 -3.05 4.56 2.74
N ARG A 48 -2.75 5.75 3.26
CA ARG A 48 -2.45 5.96 4.67
C ARG A 48 -3.30 7.10 5.24
N ASN A 49 -4.07 6.80 6.28
CA ASN A 49 -4.77 7.80 7.06
C ASN A 49 -4.13 7.89 8.46
N ALA A 50 -3.46 9.00 8.74
CA ALA A 50 -2.84 9.26 10.04
C ALA A 50 -3.93 9.72 11.03
N ARG A 51 -4.37 8.84 11.93
CA ARG A 51 -5.33 9.17 13.00
C ARG A 51 -4.66 9.93 14.14
N THR A 52 -3.46 9.49 14.51
CA THR A 52 -2.59 10.13 15.49
C THR A 52 -1.13 9.99 15.02
N ALA A 53 -0.19 10.52 15.77
CA ALA A 53 1.24 10.35 15.48
C ALA A 53 1.67 8.87 15.43
N THR A 54 1.01 8.01 16.21
CA THR A 54 1.35 6.58 16.37
C THR A 54 0.25 5.62 15.92
N ARG A 55 -0.85 6.12 15.34
CA ARG A 55 -1.98 5.30 14.89
C ARG A 55 -2.39 5.68 13.47
N ASN A 56 -2.29 4.72 12.56
CA ASN A 56 -2.64 4.90 11.15
C ASN A 56 -3.59 3.81 10.67
N ASP A 57 -4.46 4.17 9.71
CA ASP A 57 -5.06 3.19 8.83
C ASP A 57 -4.15 3.00 7.62
N TRP A 58 -4.05 1.77 7.12
CA TRP A 58 -3.17 1.40 6.03
C TRP A 58 -3.85 0.46 5.05
N GLY A 59 -3.72 0.76 3.78
CA GLY A 59 -4.22 -0.04 2.67
C GLY A 59 -3.46 0.27 1.38
N ALA A 60 -3.94 -0.25 0.27
CA ALA A 60 -3.36 0.01 -1.04
C ALA A 60 -4.39 -0.23 -2.15
N VAL A 61 -4.14 0.37 -3.31
CA VAL A 61 -4.83 0.10 -4.57
C VAL A 61 -3.79 -0.30 -5.60
N LEU A 62 -4.08 -1.36 -6.36
CA LEU A 62 -3.32 -1.81 -7.51
C LEU A 62 -4.21 -1.74 -8.75
N TYR A 63 -3.74 -1.07 -9.80
CA TYR A 63 -4.20 -1.30 -11.16
C TYR A 63 -3.27 -2.33 -11.81
N TYR A 64 -3.86 -3.35 -12.42
CA TYR A 64 -3.11 -4.36 -13.15
C TYR A 64 -3.90 -4.81 -14.38
N ASP A 65 -3.32 -4.62 -15.56
CA ASP A 65 -3.85 -5.05 -16.85
C ASP A 65 -5.35 -4.76 -17.04
N GLY A 66 -5.76 -3.51 -16.80
CA GLY A 66 -7.14 -3.03 -17.03
C GLY A 66 -8.08 -3.16 -15.84
N ARG A 67 -7.65 -3.69 -14.69
CA ARG A 67 -8.49 -3.90 -13.51
C ARG A 67 -7.89 -3.28 -12.25
N PHE A 68 -8.76 -2.93 -11.30
CA PHE A 68 -8.36 -2.46 -9.98
C PHE A 68 -8.55 -3.55 -8.93
N TYR A 69 -7.59 -3.60 -8.00
CA TYR A 69 -7.55 -4.49 -6.85
C TYR A 69 -7.28 -3.67 -5.59
N ASP A 70 -8.08 -3.86 -4.56
CA ASP A 70 -7.95 -3.15 -3.29
C ASP A 70 -7.39 -4.10 -2.24
N ALA A 71 -6.32 -3.70 -1.58
CA ALA A 71 -5.83 -4.45 -0.43
C ALA A 71 -6.75 -4.26 0.78
N THR A 72 -6.81 -5.25 1.64
CA THR A 72 -7.53 -5.18 2.92
C THR A 72 -7.09 -3.96 3.72
N LEU A 73 -8.05 -3.10 4.08
CA LEU A 73 -7.79 -1.93 4.91
C LEU A 73 -7.52 -2.36 6.36
N ARG A 74 -6.29 -2.16 6.80
CA ARG A 74 -5.83 -2.40 8.17
C ARG A 74 -6.01 -1.12 8.97
N LYS A 75 -7.00 -1.15 9.87
CA LYS A 75 -7.35 0.03 10.68
C LYS A 75 -6.54 0.06 11.97
N ASP A 76 -6.25 1.28 12.42
CA ASP A 76 -5.73 1.55 13.76
C ASP A 76 -4.41 0.81 14.06
N LEU A 77 -3.53 0.72 13.05
CA LEU A 77 -2.19 0.15 13.26
C LEU A 77 -1.39 1.03 14.22
N GLU A 78 -0.76 0.39 15.20
CA GLU A 78 0.20 1.05 16.08
C GLU A 78 1.55 1.17 15.36
N ILE A 79 1.91 2.39 15.01
CA ILE A 79 3.09 2.70 14.21
C ILE A 79 4.26 3.01 15.14
N LEU A 80 5.36 2.30 14.97
CA LEU A 80 6.65 2.58 15.64
C LEU A 80 7.53 3.47 14.75
N ASP A 81 7.60 3.14 13.46
CA ASP A 81 8.26 3.97 12.46
C ASP A 81 7.46 3.91 11.15
N ARG A 82 7.31 5.04 10.50
CA ARG A 82 6.60 5.11 9.20
C ARG A 82 7.52 4.97 8.00
N VAL A 83 8.82 5.15 8.21
CA VAL A 83 9.84 5.06 7.15
C VAL A 83 9.96 3.60 6.70
N GLY A 84 10.20 3.37 5.43
CA GLY A 84 10.31 2.03 4.86
C GLY A 84 8.97 1.30 4.58
N GLY A 85 7.83 1.83 5.04
CA GLY A 85 6.51 1.21 4.77
C GLY A 85 6.17 1.15 3.28
N GLY A 86 6.52 2.19 2.51
CA GLY A 86 6.34 2.24 1.05
C GLY A 86 7.26 1.27 0.32
N ASP A 87 8.54 1.22 0.68
CA ASP A 87 9.53 0.32 0.07
C ASP A 87 9.19 -1.15 0.35
N SER A 88 8.76 -1.44 1.58
CA SER A 88 8.29 -2.77 1.97
C SER A 88 7.00 -3.16 1.24
N PHE A 89 6.07 -2.22 1.04
CA PHE A 89 4.92 -2.44 0.19
C PHE A 89 5.35 -2.80 -1.23
N ALA A 90 6.22 -2.02 -1.84
CA ALA A 90 6.69 -2.26 -3.21
C ALA A 90 7.38 -3.63 -3.32
N SER A 91 8.24 -3.98 -2.37
CA SER A 91 8.93 -5.27 -2.38
C SER A 91 7.97 -6.45 -2.23
N GLY A 92 6.97 -6.37 -1.34
CA GLY A 92 5.96 -7.41 -1.17
C GLY A 92 5.06 -7.58 -2.39
N LEU A 93 4.65 -6.48 -3.03
CA LEU A 93 3.88 -6.49 -4.27
C LEU A 93 4.67 -7.16 -5.41
N ILE A 94 5.93 -6.74 -5.59
CA ILE A 94 6.84 -7.30 -6.63
C ILE A 94 7.05 -8.79 -6.37
N PHE A 95 7.31 -9.19 -5.12
CA PHE A 95 7.45 -10.60 -4.76
C PHE A 95 6.20 -11.39 -5.16
N GLY A 96 5.00 -10.93 -4.81
CA GLY A 96 3.76 -11.61 -5.18
C GLY A 96 3.61 -11.79 -6.69
N LEU A 97 3.88 -10.75 -7.47
CA LEU A 97 3.82 -10.80 -8.93
C LEU A 97 4.88 -11.75 -9.53
N MET A 98 6.11 -11.76 -8.99
CA MET A 98 7.19 -12.66 -9.44
C MET A 98 6.93 -14.12 -9.11
N GLU A 99 6.26 -14.40 -7.99
CA GLU A 99 5.82 -15.76 -7.61
C GLU A 99 4.57 -16.22 -8.37
N GLY A 100 4.08 -15.42 -9.32
CA GLY A 100 2.91 -15.77 -10.13
C GLY A 100 1.59 -15.77 -9.36
N LYS A 101 1.53 -15.05 -8.25
CA LYS A 101 0.28 -14.81 -7.52
C LYS A 101 -0.68 -14.01 -8.36
N ASP A 102 -1.99 -14.19 -8.14
CA ASP A 102 -2.94 -13.30 -8.77
C ASP A 102 -2.77 -11.85 -8.25
N PRO A 103 -3.23 -10.83 -9.00
CA PRO A 103 -3.02 -9.44 -8.62
C PRO A 103 -3.64 -9.05 -7.28
N GLN A 104 -4.74 -9.70 -6.87
CA GLN A 104 -5.35 -9.48 -5.55
C GLN A 104 -4.45 -10.00 -4.43
N GLU A 105 -3.91 -11.22 -4.59
CA GLU A 105 -2.92 -11.74 -3.64
C GLU A 105 -1.67 -10.88 -3.61
N ALA A 106 -1.15 -10.46 -4.77
CA ALA A 106 0.07 -9.66 -4.86
C ALA A 106 -0.06 -8.32 -4.11
N VAL A 107 -1.19 -7.61 -4.25
CA VAL A 107 -1.41 -6.35 -3.50
C VAL A 107 -1.56 -6.59 -2.00
N GLU A 108 -2.10 -7.74 -1.58
CA GLU A 108 -2.16 -8.12 -0.16
C GLU A 108 -0.77 -8.40 0.41
N TYR A 109 0.13 -9.08 -0.34
CA TYR A 109 1.54 -9.25 0.06
C TYR A 109 2.22 -7.88 0.29
N GLY A 110 2.04 -6.94 -0.62
CA GLY A 110 2.55 -5.58 -0.47
C GLY A 110 2.00 -4.89 0.78
N ALA A 111 0.68 -4.86 0.92
CA ALA A 111 0.04 -4.15 2.03
C ALA A 111 0.36 -4.79 3.41
N ALA A 112 0.46 -6.12 3.48
CA ALA A 112 0.85 -6.82 4.71
C ALA A 112 2.31 -6.55 5.08
N HIS A 113 3.23 -6.60 4.11
CA HIS A 113 4.65 -6.33 4.36
C HIS A 113 4.88 -4.88 4.78
N GLY A 114 4.24 -3.91 4.12
CA GLY A 114 4.29 -2.51 4.53
C GLY A 114 3.74 -2.25 5.93
N ALA A 115 2.65 -2.95 6.32
CA ALA A 115 2.10 -2.88 7.67
C ALA A 115 3.09 -3.40 8.72
N LEU A 116 3.73 -4.55 8.47
CA LEU A 116 4.75 -5.13 9.36
C LEU A 116 5.96 -4.20 9.49
N ALA A 117 6.43 -3.61 8.41
CA ALA A 117 7.55 -2.67 8.45
C ALA A 117 7.27 -1.50 9.40
N MET A 118 6.08 -0.91 9.33
CA MET A 118 5.70 0.22 10.19
C MET A 118 5.54 -0.16 11.66
N THR A 119 5.39 -1.43 12.01
CA THR A 119 5.33 -1.92 13.39
C THR A 119 6.70 -2.32 13.93
N THR A 120 7.77 -2.08 13.18
CA THR A 120 9.16 -2.33 13.56
C THR A 120 9.91 -1.00 13.63
N PRO A 121 10.79 -0.77 14.60
CA PRO A 121 11.65 0.42 14.63
C PRO A 121 12.66 0.39 13.46
N GLY A 122 12.85 1.54 12.83
CA GLY A 122 13.77 1.71 11.71
C GLY A 122 13.09 1.56 10.35
N ASP A 123 13.84 1.84 9.29
CA ASP A 123 13.38 1.88 7.91
C ASP A 123 13.37 0.52 7.19
N THR A 124 13.91 -0.51 7.85
CA THR A 124 14.06 -1.86 7.30
C THR A 124 13.29 -2.86 8.13
N THR A 125 12.50 -3.69 7.47
CA THR A 125 11.77 -4.77 8.14
C THR A 125 12.58 -6.06 8.16
N THR A 126 12.44 -6.83 9.23
CA THR A 126 12.95 -8.21 9.36
C THR A 126 11.82 -9.25 9.25
N ALA A 127 10.64 -8.83 8.77
CA ALA A 127 9.50 -9.72 8.66
C ALA A 127 9.79 -10.89 7.70
N SER A 128 9.52 -12.09 8.18
CA SER A 128 9.60 -13.31 7.37
C SER A 128 8.38 -13.45 6.46
N LEU A 129 8.50 -14.26 5.41
CA LEU A 129 7.39 -14.59 4.54
C LEU A 129 6.20 -15.20 5.31
N ALA A 130 6.46 -16.03 6.30
CA ALA A 130 5.43 -16.63 7.15
C ALA A 130 4.64 -15.57 7.93
N GLU A 131 5.29 -14.54 8.46
CA GLU A 131 4.64 -13.43 9.15
C GLU A 131 3.78 -12.61 8.21
N VAL A 132 4.27 -12.32 6.99
CA VAL A 132 3.47 -11.64 5.97
C VAL A 132 2.21 -12.45 5.64
N GLN A 133 2.34 -13.75 5.43
CA GLN A 133 1.20 -14.64 5.17
C GLN A 133 0.20 -14.70 6.34
N CYS A 134 0.67 -14.71 7.58
CA CYS A 134 -0.19 -14.63 8.76
C CYS A 134 -1.01 -13.33 8.78
N VAL A 135 -0.40 -12.19 8.44
CA VAL A 135 -1.09 -10.90 8.36
C VAL A 135 -2.14 -10.88 7.25
N ILE A 136 -1.85 -11.48 6.10
CA ILE A 136 -2.83 -11.63 5.00
C ILE A 136 -4.04 -12.45 5.47
N GLN A 137 -3.83 -13.49 6.28
CA GLN A 137 -4.88 -14.33 6.85
C GLN A 137 -5.66 -13.67 8.00
N GLY A 138 -5.37 -12.43 8.36
CA GLY A 138 -6.09 -11.66 9.37
C GLY A 138 -5.46 -11.66 10.76
N ALA A 139 -4.24 -12.17 10.92
CA ALA A 139 -3.49 -12.00 12.16
C ALA A 139 -3.09 -10.53 12.39
N SER A 140 -2.84 -10.17 13.65
CA SER A 140 -2.33 -8.83 13.98
C SER A 140 -1.01 -8.56 13.28
N ALA A 141 -0.84 -7.36 12.72
CA ALA A 141 0.41 -6.91 12.09
C ALA A 141 1.49 -6.60 13.16
N ARG A 142 1.72 -7.54 14.07
CA ARG A 142 2.80 -7.51 15.06
C ARG A 142 3.72 -8.68 14.79
N ILE A 143 5.02 -8.40 14.68
CA ILE A 143 6.03 -9.47 14.61
C ILE A 143 5.98 -10.24 15.93
N ALA A 144 5.71 -11.54 15.85
CA ALA A 144 5.83 -12.43 16.99
C ALA A 144 7.31 -12.61 17.31
N ARG A 145 7.72 -12.16 18.48
CA ARG A 145 9.08 -12.39 19.01
C ARG A 145 9.06 -13.52 20.01
#